data_1286b437667b3ac330258abae1fe6b97
#
_entry.id   1286b437667b3ac330258abae1fe6b97
#
_cell.length_a   1.000
_cell.length_b   1.000
_cell.length_c   1.000
_cell.angle_alpha   90.00
_cell.angle_beta   90.00
_cell.angle_gamma   90.00
#
_symmetry.space_group_name_H-M   'P 1'
#
loop_
_entity.id
_entity.type
_entity.pdbx_description
1 polymer ?
#
loop_
_entity_poly.entity_id
_entity_poly.type
_entity_poly.pdbx_seq_one_letter_code
_entity_poly.pdbx_strand_id
1 'polypeptide(L)' 'MENPKISIIVPVYNAEKYLHRCIESILAQTFKDFELLLIDDGSKDNSGYICDEYAEKDERIRVLHEPH' A
#
# COMPACT_ATOMS: atom_id res chain seq x y z
N MET A 1 -0.80 -16.25 8.20
CA MET A 1 -0.31 -16.50 6.83
C MET A 1 1.19 -16.43 6.80
N GLU A 2 1.82 -17.53 6.47
CA GLU A 2 3.28 -17.58 6.49
C GLU A 2 3.90 -17.05 5.22
N ASN A 3 3.41 -17.53 4.09
CA ASN A 3 3.96 -17.15 2.79
C ASN A 3 2.84 -16.77 1.85
N PRO A 4 2.65 -15.49 1.59
CA PRO A 4 1.61 -15.11 0.63
C PRO A 4 1.97 -15.62 -0.75
N LYS A 5 0.97 -16.00 -1.53
CA LYS A 5 1.19 -16.52 -2.87
C LYS A 5 1.45 -15.42 -3.87
N ILE A 6 0.99 -14.21 -3.59
CA ILE A 6 1.14 -13.08 -4.49
C ILE A 6 1.64 -11.88 -3.72
N SER A 7 2.64 -11.22 -4.26
CA SER A 7 3.11 -9.95 -3.74
C SER A 7 2.72 -8.86 -4.73
N ILE A 8 1.95 -7.89 -4.27
CA ILE A 8 1.52 -6.78 -5.10
C ILE A 8 2.35 -5.57 -4.70
N ILE A 9 3.08 -5.01 -5.65
CA ILE A 9 3.95 -3.87 -5.39
C ILE A 9 3.38 -2.64 -6.08
N VAL A 10 3.13 -1.60 -5.29
CA VAL A 10 2.55 -0.37 -5.81
C VAL A 10 3.48 0.79 -5.49
N PRO A 11 4.08 1.39 -6.51
CA PRO A 11 4.86 2.60 -6.29
C PRO A 11 3.94 3.77 -6.02
N VAL A 12 4.29 4.58 -5.04
CA VAL A 12 3.46 5.70 -4.59
C VAL A 12 4.29 6.98 -4.64
N TYR A 13 3.81 7.97 -5.39
CA TYR A 13 4.45 9.28 -5.41
C TYR A 13 3.39 10.34 -5.64
N ASN A 14 3.17 11.16 -4.62
CA ASN A 14 2.19 12.26 -4.69
C ASN A 14 0.84 11.80 -5.23
N ALA A 15 0.34 10.69 -4.67
CA ALA A 15 -0.87 10.03 -5.16
C ALA A 15 -2.07 10.21 -4.23
N GLU A 16 -2.01 11.19 -3.36
CA GLU A 16 -3.02 11.42 -2.32
C GLU A 16 -4.46 11.37 -2.84
N LYS A 17 -4.69 11.95 -4.01
CA LYS A 17 -6.06 12.09 -4.53
C LYS A 17 -6.74 10.78 -4.89
N TYR A 18 -5.96 9.75 -5.24
CA TYR A 18 -6.56 8.48 -5.67
C TYR A 18 -5.98 7.26 -4.96
N LEU A 19 -5.11 7.49 -3.99
CA LEU A 19 -4.46 6.38 -3.29
C LEU A 19 -5.46 5.53 -2.52
N HIS A 20 -6.43 6.16 -1.83
CA HIS A 20 -7.46 5.41 -1.12
C HIS A 20 -8.20 4.47 -2.07
N ARG A 21 -8.62 4.98 -3.22
CA ARG A 21 -9.34 4.16 -4.19
C ARG A 21 -8.48 2.99 -4.67
N CYS A 22 -7.20 3.26 -4.92
CA CYS A 22 -6.28 2.23 -5.38
C CYS A 22 -6.15 1.11 -4.36
N ILE A 23 -5.89 1.47 -3.11
CA ILE A 23 -5.70 0.48 -2.05
C ILE A 23 -7.00 -0.28 -1.79
N GLU A 24 -8.13 0.43 -1.72
CA GLU A 24 -9.40 -0.22 -1.47
C GLU A 24 -9.77 -1.20 -2.57
N SER A 25 -9.44 -0.87 -3.82
CA SER A 25 -9.66 -1.78 -4.94
C SER A 25 -8.88 -3.08 -4.76
N ILE A 26 -7.64 -2.97 -4.31
CA ILE A 26 -6.80 -4.15 -4.10
C ILE A 26 -7.34 -5.00 -2.97
N LEU A 27 -7.73 -4.35 -1.87
CA LEU A 27 -8.23 -5.07 -0.70
C LEU A 27 -9.58 -5.73 -0.97
N ALA A 28 -10.33 -5.22 -1.94
CA ALA A 28 -11.65 -5.76 -2.28
C ALA A 28 -11.59 -6.96 -3.21
N GLN A 29 -10.42 -7.35 -3.67
CA GLN A 29 -10.29 -8.47 -4.58
C GLN A 29 -10.73 -9.78 -3.93
N THR A 30 -11.20 -10.68 -4.77
CA THR A 30 -11.65 -12.00 -4.30
C THR A 30 -10.52 -12.79 -3.68
N PHE A 31 -9.34 -12.70 -4.26
CA PHE A 31 -8.18 -13.43 -3.77
C PHE A 31 -7.64 -12.75 -2.53
N LYS A 32 -7.54 -13.49 -1.43
CA LYS A 32 -7.15 -12.92 -0.14
C LYS A 32 -5.72 -13.25 0.29
N ASP A 33 -5.07 -14.17 -0.38
CA ASP A 33 -3.73 -14.62 0.02
C ASP A 33 -2.65 -13.84 -0.69
N PHE A 34 -2.50 -12.56 -0.29
CA PHE A 34 -1.52 -11.67 -0.90
C PHE A 34 -0.90 -10.77 0.16
N GLU A 35 0.25 -10.19 -0.20
CA GLU A 35 0.79 -9.08 0.57
C GLU A 35 0.85 -7.87 -0.35
N LEU A 36 0.65 -6.70 0.22
CA LEU A 36 0.68 -5.45 -0.52
C LEU A 36 1.85 -4.61 -0.02
N LEU A 37 2.78 -4.31 -0.91
CA LEU A 37 3.92 -3.46 -0.58
C LEU A 37 3.74 -2.10 -1.25
N LEU A 38 3.56 -1.09 -0.42
CA LEU A 38 3.44 0.28 -0.90
C LEU A 38 4.80 0.95 -0.77
N ILE A 39 5.36 1.37 -1.88
CA ILE A 39 6.66 2.02 -1.88
C ILE A 39 6.44 3.52 -2.07
N ASP A 40 6.57 4.26 -0.97
CA ASP A 40 6.41 5.70 -1.00
C ASP A 40 7.76 6.33 -1.36
N ASP A 41 7.85 6.85 -2.55
CA ASP A 41 9.10 7.41 -3.10
C ASP A 41 9.20 8.91 -2.78
N GLY A 42 9.24 9.22 -1.49
CA GLY A 42 9.44 10.59 -1.04
C GLY A 42 8.27 11.52 -1.35
N SER A 43 7.03 11.03 -1.20
CA SER A 43 5.86 11.86 -1.46
C SER A 43 5.84 13.11 -0.60
N LYS A 44 5.49 14.23 -1.20
CA LYS A 44 5.41 15.52 -0.51
C LYS A 44 4.01 15.84 -0.02
N ASP A 45 3.02 15.08 -0.49
CA ASP A 45 1.63 15.21 -0.02
C ASP A 45 1.38 14.20 1.10
N ASN A 46 0.11 13.90 1.38
CA ASN A 46 -0.24 12.99 2.47
C ASN A 46 -0.19 11.51 2.10
N SER A 47 0.37 11.17 0.93
CA SER A 47 0.44 9.78 0.50
C SER A 47 1.11 8.88 1.54
N GLY A 48 2.23 9.34 2.12
CA GLY A 48 2.95 8.57 3.12
C GLY A 48 2.08 8.24 4.34
N TYR A 49 1.32 9.22 4.81
CA TYR A 49 0.40 9.03 5.93
C TYR A 49 -0.69 8.03 5.61
N ILE A 50 -1.23 8.14 4.40
CA ILE A 50 -2.30 7.24 3.97
C ILE A 50 -1.79 5.81 3.96
N CYS A 51 -0.60 5.60 3.41
CA CYS A 51 0.01 4.28 3.39
C CYS A 51 0.17 3.71 4.80
N ASP A 52 0.69 4.53 5.72
CA ASP A 52 0.92 4.09 7.09
C ASP A 52 -0.38 3.73 7.80
N GLU A 53 -1.44 4.50 7.56
CA GLU A 53 -2.74 4.20 8.16
C GLU A 53 -3.25 2.84 7.71
N TYR A 54 -3.11 2.54 6.42
CA TYR A 54 -3.55 1.25 5.91
C TYR A 54 -2.72 0.10 6.47
N ALA A 55 -1.42 0.31 6.62
CA ALA A 55 -0.55 -0.73 7.17
C ALA A 55 -0.91 -1.05 8.61
N GLU A 56 -1.38 -0.08 9.38
CA GLU A 56 -1.83 -0.31 10.75
C GLU A 56 -3.12 -1.10 10.79
N LYS A 57 -3.99 -0.93 9.81
CA LYS A 57 -5.31 -1.57 9.79
C LYS A 57 -5.28 -2.97 9.21
N ASP A 58 -4.31 -3.29 8.38
CA ASP A 58 -4.27 -4.57 7.68
C ASP A 58 -2.85 -5.10 7.65
N GLU A 59 -2.63 -6.24 8.29
CA GLU A 59 -1.28 -6.82 8.42
C GLU A 59 -0.71 -7.30 7.09
N ARG A 60 -1.52 -7.39 6.05
CA ARG A 60 -1.04 -7.75 4.73
C ARG A 60 -0.35 -6.60 4.02
N ILE A 61 -0.49 -5.39 4.57
CA ILE A 61 0.07 -4.19 3.95
C ILE A 61 1.36 -3.80 4.63
N ARG A 62 2.39 -3.58 3.83
CA ARG A 62 3.68 -3.07 4.28
C ARG A 62 4.00 -1.80 3.53
N VAL A 63 4.74 -0.93 4.16
CA VAL A 63 5.10 0.35 3.56
C VAL A 63 6.60 0.54 3.65
N LEU A 64 7.18 0.97 2.54
CA LEU A 64 8.58 1.35 2.49
C LEU A 64 8.64 2.81 2.08
N HIS A 65 9.25 3.64 2.93
CA HIS A 65 9.43 5.05 2.62
C HIS A 65 10.85 5.25 2.12
N GLU A 66 10.98 5.80 0.93
CA GLU A 66 12.28 6.08 0.35
C GLU A 66 12.45 7.57 0.10
N PRO A 67 13.64 8.12 0.31
CA PRO A 67 13.87 9.53 -0.01
C PRO A 67 13.84 9.71 -1.53
N HIS A 68 13.23 10.81 -1.93
CA HIS A 68 13.09 11.11 -3.36
C HIS A 68 14.35 11.78 -3.88
#